data_7e315e255469abda8703648ae996e518
#
_entry.id   7e315e255469abda8703648ae996e518
#
_cell.length_a   1.000
_cell.length_b   1.000
_cell.length_c   1.000
_cell.angle_alpha   90.00
_cell.angle_beta   90.00
_cell.angle_gamma   90.00
#
_symmetry.space_group_name_H-M   'P 1'
#
loop_
_entity.id
_entity.type
_entity.pdbx_description
1 polymer ?
#
loop_
_entity_poly.entity_id
_entity_poly.type
_entity_poly.pdbx_seq_one_letter_code
_entity_poly.pdbx_strand_id
1 'polypeptide(L)'
;MLTYDDAITPRVVARLSAVVDRPIPDLLEDLGAWLVSNPARDGVRRLLRFGGVDFEEFLHSLNDLPERATLAIEELRLPAMEVTQLDDWRFALTCRGPVSGFGYVMMGIMRVIADDYGTLALLDCKGFTAGEEIIIVTIIDRDFAQGRSFELGA
;
A
#
# COMPACT_ATOMS: atom_id res chain seq x y z
N MET A 1 -9.87 -21.44 -2.34
CA MET A 1 -9.04 -20.79 -1.30
C MET A 1 -9.68 -21.04 0.05
N LEU A 2 -8.93 -21.28 1.14
CA LEU A 2 -9.51 -21.44 2.47
C LEU A 2 -9.92 -20.06 2.98
N THR A 3 -11.18 -19.89 3.32
CA THR A 3 -11.71 -18.65 3.92
C THR A 3 -11.56 -18.75 5.44
N TYR A 4 -10.90 -17.77 6.05
CA TYR A 4 -10.73 -17.67 7.50
C TYR A 4 -11.60 -16.53 8.04
N ASP A 5 -11.93 -16.63 9.33
CA ASP A 5 -12.61 -15.55 10.05
C ASP A 5 -11.69 -14.31 10.14
N ASP A 6 -12.20 -13.15 9.74
CA ASP A 6 -11.47 -11.86 9.76
C ASP A 6 -10.93 -11.52 11.17
N ALA A 7 -11.55 -12.03 12.23
CA ALA A 7 -11.08 -11.86 13.61
C ALA A 7 -9.73 -12.55 13.90
N ILE A 8 -9.28 -13.50 13.05
CA ILE A 8 -8.00 -14.19 13.23
C ILE A 8 -6.84 -13.25 12.92
N THR A 9 -6.93 -12.45 11.89
CA THR A 9 -5.83 -11.55 11.44
C THR A 9 -5.37 -10.59 12.54
N PRO A 10 -6.24 -9.81 13.22
CA PRO A 10 -5.82 -8.93 14.32
C PRO A 10 -5.17 -9.69 15.49
N ARG A 11 -5.67 -10.88 15.79
CA ARG A 11 -5.12 -11.71 16.87
C ARG A 11 -3.72 -12.23 16.55
N VAL A 12 -3.48 -12.65 15.30
CA VAL A 12 -2.15 -13.10 14.85
C VAL A 12 -1.17 -11.94 14.89
N VAL A 13 -1.56 -10.77 14.37
CA VAL A 13 -0.71 -9.58 14.35
C VAL A 13 -0.37 -9.11 15.77
N ALA A 14 -1.35 -9.10 16.69
CA ALA A 14 -1.11 -8.76 18.10
C ALA A 14 -0.16 -9.73 18.79
N ARG A 15 -0.30 -11.03 18.53
CA ARG A 15 0.62 -12.05 19.06
C ARG A 15 2.03 -11.88 18.49
N LEU A 16 2.15 -11.64 17.20
CA LEU A 16 3.44 -11.39 16.56
C LEU A 16 4.12 -10.16 17.16
N SER A 17 3.40 -9.04 17.29
CA SER A 17 3.88 -7.81 17.93
C SER A 17 4.47 -8.07 19.31
N ALA A 18 3.78 -8.84 20.15
CA ALA A 18 4.25 -9.21 21.48
C ALA A 18 5.49 -10.11 21.47
N VAL A 19 5.61 -11.02 20.49
CA VAL A 19 6.76 -11.95 20.39
C VAL A 19 8.02 -11.24 19.90
N VAL A 20 7.88 -10.34 18.91
CA VAL A 20 9.04 -9.65 18.32
C VAL A 20 9.33 -8.30 18.97
N ASP A 21 8.53 -7.90 19.95
CA ASP A 21 8.63 -6.61 20.67
C ASP A 21 8.68 -5.40 19.72
N ARG A 22 7.75 -5.39 18.75
CA ARG A 22 7.62 -4.29 17.77
C ARG A 22 6.17 -3.81 17.67
N PRO A 23 5.94 -2.50 17.48
CA PRO A 23 4.60 -1.96 17.30
C PRO A 23 3.88 -2.58 16.10
N ILE A 24 2.56 -2.77 16.23
CA ILE A 24 1.72 -3.30 15.13
C ILE A 24 1.85 -2.47 13.85
N PRO A 25 1.83 -1.13 13.89
CA PRO A 25 2.03 -0.31 12.70
C PRO A 25 3.29 -0.67 11.90
N ASP A 26 4.43 -0.82 12.59
CA ASP A 26 5.71 -1.15 11.96
C ASP A 26 5.67 -2.51 11.28
N LEU A 27 5.03 -3.50 11.92
CA LEU A 27 4.90 -4.84 11.34
C LEU A 27 4.02 -4.85 10.10
N LEU A 28 2.95 -4.06 10.09
CA LEU A 28 2.05 -3.96 8.95
C LEU A 28 2.71 -3.19 7.80
N GLU A 29 3.50 -2.17 8.10
CA GLU A 29 4.31 -1.46 7.10
C GLU A 29 5.37 -2.39 6.49
N ASP A 30 6.11 -3.14 7.32
CA ASP A 30 7.06 -4.15 6.85
C ASP A 30 6.38 -5.21 5.98
N LEU A 31 5.17 -5.65 6.34
CA LEU A 31 4.39 -6.57 5.53
C LEU A 31 4.07 -6.00 4.15
N GLY A 32 3.65 -4.74 4.09
CA GLY A 32 3.38 -4.04 2.84
C GLY A 32 4.62 -3.96 1.95
N ALA A 33 5.75 -3.56 2.52
CA ALA A 33 7.03 -3.51 1.82
C ALA A 33 7.46 -4.90 1.31
N TRP A 34 7.30 -5.94 2.14
CA TRP A 34 7.62 -7.31 1.77
C TRP A 34 6.77 -7.84 0.62
N LEU A 35 5.47 -7.52 0.60
CA LEU A 35 4.55 -7.99 -0.46
C LEU A 35 5.01 -7.58 -1.87
N VAL A 36 5.62 -6.40 -2.00
CA VAL A 36 6.07 -5.87 -3.30
C VAL A 36 7.56 -6.07 -3.56
N SER A 37 8.35 -6.35 -2.53
CA SER A 37 9.80 -6.59 -2.65
C SER A 37 10.14 -8.06 -2.87
N ASN A 38 9.24 -8.98 -2.53
CA ASN A 38 9.49 -10.42 -2.62
C ASN A 38 9.41 -10.91 -4.07
N PRO A 39 10.50 -11.46 -4.64
CA PRO A 39 10.52 -11.97 -6.02
C PRO A 39 9.48 -13.05 -6.31
N ALA A 40 9.12 -13.86 -5.30
CA ALA A 40 8.08 -14.88 -5.44
C ALA A 40 6.67 -14.28 -5.62
N ARG A 41 6.49 -12.98 -5.42
CA ARG A 41 5.22 -12.24 -5.54
C ARG A 41 5.28 -11.11 -6.58
N ASP A 42 6.11 -11.25 -7.56
CA ASP A 42 6.31 -10.28 -8.65
C ASP A 42 5.00 -9.86 -9.34
N GLY A 43 4.00 -10.73 -9.37
CA GLY A 43 2.65 -10.40 -9.86
C GLY A 43 1.96 -9.24 -9.12
N VAL A 44 2.17 -9.11 -7.80
CA VAL A 44 1.62 -7.99 -7.02
C VAL A 44 2.27 -6.68 -7.43
N ARG A 45 3.60 -6.68 -7.55
CA ARG A 45 4.36 -5.52 -7.99
C ARG A 45 3.99 -5.10 -9.41
N ARG A 46 3.81 -6.06 -10.32
CA ARG A 46 3.36 -5.78 -11.70
C ARG A 46 1.97 -5.16 -11.71
N LEU A 47 1.02 -5.70 -10.94
CA LEU A 47 -0.32 -5.15 -10.83
C LEU A 47 -0.30 -3.68 -10.38
N LEU A 48 0.55 -3.35 -9.42
CA LEU A 48 0.70 -1.99 -8.90
C LEU A 48 1.41 -1.06 -9.91
N ARG A 49 2.53 -1.51 -10.50
CA ARG A 49 3.31 -0.73 -11.47
C ARG A 49 2.56 -0.48 -12.79
N PHE A 50 1.59 -1.31 -13.12
CA PHE A 50 0.71 -1.08 -14.28
C PHE A 50 -0.17 0.18 -14.13
N GLY A 51 -0.23 0.75 -12.93
CA GLY A 51 -1.06 1.90 -12.60
C GLY A 51 -0.55 3.25 -13.08
N GLY A 52 0.73 3.38 -13.51
CA GLY A 52 1.25 4.68 -13.92
C GLY A 52 2.70 4.65 -14.39
N VAL A 53 3.10 5.68 -15.13
CA VAL A 53 4.49 5.88 -15.60
C VAL A 53 5.36 6.59 -14.55
N ASP A 54 4.73 7.30 -13.63
CA ASP A 54 5.36 7.96 -12.49
C ASP A 54 4.61 7.69 -11.17
N PHE A 55 5.15 8.20 -10.07
CA PHE A 55 4.58 7.96 -8.75
C PHE A 55 3.23 8.66 -8.52
N GLU A 56 2.98 9.80 -9.16
CA GLU A 56 1.69 10.51 -9.04
C GLU A 56 0.59 9.76 -9.77
N GLU A 57 0.85 9.29 -10.99
CA GLU A 57 -0.09 8.43 -11.73
C GLU A 57 -0.37 7.14 -10.97
N PHE A 58 0.67 6.52 -10.36
CA PHE A 58 0.48 5.38 -9.50
C PHE A 58 -0.46 5.71 -8.32
N LEU A 59 -0.27 6.86 -7.63
CA LEU A 59 -1.16 7.27 -6.54
C LEU A 59 -2.61 7.37 -7.04
N HIS A 60 -2.85 8.05 -8.15
CA HIS A 60 -4.20 8.15 -8.73
C HIS A 60 -4.80 6.80 -9.10
N SER A 61 -3.99 5.85 -9.54
CA SER A 61 -4.42 4.50 -9.90
C SER A 61 -4.90 3.66 -8.73
N LEU A 62 -4.60 4.06 -7.49
CA LEU A 62 -5.07 3.39 -6.29
C LEU A 62 -6.60 3.46 -6.12
N ASN A 63 -7.26 4.45 -6.72
CA ASN A 63 -8.71 4.54 -6.76
C ASN A 63 -9.36 3.28 -7.37
N ASP A 64 -8.72 2.71 -8.39
CA ASP A 64 -9.24 1.55 -9.13
C ASP A 64 -8.62 0.22 -8.65
N LEU A 65 -7.67 0.29 -7.69
CA LEU A 65 -6.95 -0.90 -7.23
C LEU A 65 -7.86 -1.98 -6.65
N PRO A 66 -8.91 -1.68 -5.85
CA PRO A 66 -9.81 -2.71 -5.32
C PRO A 66 -10.50 -3.50 -6.42
N GLU A 67 -10.97 -2.84 -7.48
CA GLU A 67 -11.62 -3.49 -8.61
C GLU A 67 -10.63 -4.32 -9.43
N ARG A 68 -9.45 -3.77 -9.73
CA ARG A 68 -8.39 -4.50 -10.45
C ARG A 68 -7.92 -5.73 -9.69
N ALA A 69 -7.79 -5.62 -8.37
CA ALA A 69 -7.40 -6.74 -7.51
C ALA A 69 -8.45 -7.86 -7.54
N THR A 70 -9.74 -7.51 -7.51
CA THR A 70 -10.84 -8.48 -7.61
C THR A 70 -10.87 -9.16 -8.99
N LEU A 71 -10.56 -8.44 -10.07
CA LEU A 71 -10.45 -9.03 -11.41
C LEU A 71 -9.27 -10.01 -11.52
N ALA A 72 -8.16 -9.72 -10.82
CA ALA A 72 -6.98 -10.59 -10.81
C ALA A 72 -7.18 -11.83 -9.91
N ILE A 73 -7.85 -11.64 -8.78
CA ILE A 73 -8.13 -12.67 -7.76
C ILE A 73 -9.58 -12.49 -7.31
N GLU A 74 -10.49 -13.29 -7.85
CA GLU A 74 -11.94 -13.16 -7.66
C GLU A 74 -12.39 -13.09 -6.18
N GLU A 75 -11.69 -13.79 -5.30
CA GLU A 75 -12.00 -13.85 -3.86
C GLU A 75 -11.34 -12.72 -3.04
N LEU A 76 -10.42 -11.93 -3.62
CA LEU A 76 -9.73 -10.88 -2.92
C LEU A 76 -10.64 -9.64 -2.78
N ARG A 77 -10.83 -9.21 -1.55
CA ARG A 77 -11.56 -7.99 -1.22
C ARG A 77 -10.63 -7.03 -0.51
N LEU A 78 -10.24 -5.98 -1.19
CA LEU A 78 -9.49 -4.88 -0.58
C LEU A 78 -10.46 -3.84 -0.01
N PRO A 79 -10.04 -3.07 1.01
CA PRO A 79 -10.76 -1.89 1.45
C PRO A 79 -11.02 -0.92 0.28
N ALA A 80 -12.09 -0.15 0.35
CA ALA A 80 -12.29 0.95 -0.58
C ALA A 80 -11.17 1.98 -0.41
N MET A 81 -10.62 2.46 -1.52
CA MET A 81 -9.55 3.43 -1.55
C MET A 81 -9.96 4.66 -2.32
N GLU A 82 -9.59 5.82 -1.81
CA GLU A 82 -9.84 7.11 -2.45
C GLU A 82 -8.60 7.99 -2.30
N VAL A 83 -8.06 8.44 -3.42
CA VAL A 83 -6.93 9.37 -3.47
C VAL A 83 -7.45 10.75 -3.83
N THR A 84 -7.19 11.72 -2.96
CA THR A 84 -7.47 13.13 -3.17
C THR A 84 -6.17 13.89 -3.25
N GLN A 85 -5.95 14.65 -4.33
CA GLN A 85 -4.86 15.58 -4.41
C GLN A 85 -5.17 16.83 -3.57
N LEU A 86 -4.31 17.15 -2.61
CA LEU A 86 -4.47 18.31 -1.71
C LEU A 86 -3.83 19.56 -2.30
N ASP A 87 -2.67 19.40 -2.93
CA ASP A 87 -1.94 20.42 -3.68
C ASP A 87 -0.94 19.74 -4.65
N ASP A 88 -0.06 20.51 -5.28
CA ASP A 88 0.91 20.01 -6.28
C ASP A 88 1.88 18.95 -5.73
N TRP A 89 2.01 18.82 -4.41
CA TRP A 89 2.99 17.96 -3.74
C TRP A 89 2.38 17.00 -2.73
N ARG A 90 1.11 17.19 -2.38
CA ARG A 90 0.47 16.41 -1.32
C ARG A 90 -0.79 15.72 -1.78
N PHE A 91 -0.91 14.46 -1.38
CA PHE A 91 -2.05 13.60 -1.64
C PHE A 91 -2.55 13.00 -0.32
N ALA A 92 -3.83 12.76 -0.24
CA ALA A 92 -4.45 11.99 0.84
C ALA A 92 -4.99 10.68 0.27
N LEU A 93 -4.50 9.55 0.76
CA LEU A 93 -5.09 8.24 0.52
C LEU A 93 -5.99 7.89 1.70
N THR A 94 -7.26 7.74 1.44
CA THR A 94 -8.26 7.29 2.40
C THR A 94 -8.60 5.82 2.14
N CYS A 95 -8.39 4.96 3.14
CA CYS A 95 -8.76 3.55 3.11
C CYS A 95 -9.96 3.32 4.00
N ARG A 96 -11.04 2.70 3.48
CA ARG A 96 -12.27 2.39 4.23
C ARG A 96 -12.55 0.90 4.19
N GLY A 97 -12.56 0.28 5.36
CA GLY A 97 -12.80 -1.17 5.46
C GLY A 97 -12.96 -1.67 6.89
N PRO A 98 -13.39 -2.92 7.04
CA PRO A 98 -13.66 -3.51 8.36
C PRO A 98 -12.37 -3.88 9.13
N VAL A 99 -11.24 -4.02 8.44
CA VAL A 99 -9.96 -4.44 9.05
C VAL A 99 -9.08 -3.23 9.25
N SER A 100 -8.77 -2.91 10.52
CA SER A 100 -7.86 -1.82 10.87
C SER A 100 -6.41 -2.18 10.55
N GLY A 101 -5.62 -1.17 10.17
CA GLY A 101 -4.19 -1.30 9.91
C GLY A 101 -3.84 -1.48 8.43
N PHE A 102 -4.82 -1.55 7.54
CA PHE A 102 -4.55 -1.65 6.10
C PHE A 102 -3.79 -0.43 5.57
N GLY A 103 -4.03 0.74 6.15
CA GLY A 103 -3.28 1.96 5.81
C GLY A 103 -1.77 1.81 6.03
N TYR A 104 -1.33 1.14 7.08
CA TYR A 104 0.10 0.87 7.29
C TYR A 104 0.67 -0.10 6.25
N VAL A 105 -0.10 -1.12 5.86
CA VAL A 105 0.29 -1.99 4.74
C VAL A 105 0.47 -1.17 3.46
N MET A 106 -0.45 -0.25 3.18
CA MET A 106 -0.34 0.65 2.03
C MET A 106 0.86 1.60 2.13
N MET A 107 1.21 2.08 3.33
CA MET A 107 2.43 2.87 3.53
C MET A 107 3.68 2.09 3.11
N GLY A 108 3.80 0.83 3.55
CA GLY A 108 4.91 -0.04 3.16
C GLY A 108 4.98 -0.28 1.65
N ILE A 109 3.84 -0.53 1.01
CA ILE A 109 3.74 -0.66 -0.45
C ILE A 109 4.19 0.64 -1.14
N MET A 110 3.64 1.78 -0.73
CA MET A 110 3.94 3.08 -1.35
C MET A 110 5.41 3.48 -1.21
N ARG A 111 6.09 3.14 -0.09
CA ARG A 111 7.55 3.39 0.06
C ARG A 111 8.34 2.66 -1.01
N VAL A 112 8.09 1.36 -1.19
CA VAL A 112 8.82 0.56 -2.19
C VAL A 112 8.52 1.04 -3.61
N ILE A 113 7.28 1.39 -3.88
CA ILE A 113 6.89 1.88 -5.22
C ILE A 113 7.47 3.28 -5.48
N ALA A 114 7.55 4.17 -4.48
CA ALA A 114 8.24 5.46 -4.61
C ALA A 114 9.72 5.26 -4.98
N ASP A 115 10.40 4.33 -4.29
CA ASP A 115 11.80 3.96 -4.61
C ASP A 115 11.92 3.42 -6.05
N ASP A 116 10.95 2.65 -6.50
CA ASP A 116 10.92 2.11 -7.86
C ASP A 116 10.80 3.19 -8.93
N TYR A 117 10.09 4.27 -8.63
CA TYR A 117 9.99 5.44 -9.51
C TYR A 117 11.15 6.43 -9.32
N GLY A 118 11.97 6.27 -8.29
CA GLY A 118 13.04 7.20 -7.93
C GLY A 118 12.53 8.48 -7.27
N THR A 119 11.33 8.43 -6.69
CA THR A 119 10.67 9.56 -6.05
C THR A 119 10.92 9.54 -4.54
N LEU A 120 11.33 10.68 -3.96
CA LEU A 120 11.38 10.85 -2.51
C LEU A 120 10.04 11.33 -1.99
N ALA A 121 9.38 10.52 -1.17
CA ALA A 121 8.09 10.84 -0.56
C ALA A 121 8.10 10.60 0.95
N LEU A 122 7.42 11.47 1.69
CA LEU A 122 7.10 11.26 3.11
C LEU A 122 5.67 10.75 3.22
N LEU A 123 5.49 9.73 4.06
CA LEU A 123 4.20 9.11 4.33
C LEU A 123 3.88 9.26 5.81
N ASP A 124 2.69 9.76 6.12
CA ASP A 124 2.25 10.01 7.49
C ASP A 124 0.79 9.58 7.68
N CYS A 125 0.55 8.68 8.62
CA CYS A 125 -0.80 8.23 8.95
C CYS A 125 -1.45 9.22 9.93
N LYS A 126 -2.54 9.87 9.52
CA LYS A 126 -3.20 10.95 10.29
C LYS A 126 -4.28 10.46 11.25
N GLY A 127 -4.48 9.17 11.37
CA GLY A 127 -5.36 8.60 12.39
C GLY A 127 -6.36 7.60 11.88
N PHE A 128 -6.99 6.97 12.85
CA PHE A 128 -8.02 5.96 12.70
C PHE A 128 -9.32 6.53 13.26
N THR A 129 -10.25 6.84 12.40
CA THR A 129 -11.66 6.99 12.79
C THR A 129 -12.35 5.69 12.40
N ALA A 130 -13.38 5.27 13.12
CA ALA A 130 -14.04 3.98 12.96
C ALA A 130 -14.20 3.53 11.49
N GLY A 131 -13.32 2.63 11.03
CA GLY A 131 -13.35 2.08 9.67
C GLY A 131 -12.70 2.94 8.58
N GLU A 132 -12.07 4.06 8.91
CA GLU A 132 -11.37 4.94 7.97
C GLU A 132 -9.94 5.24 8.42
N GLU A 133 -8.99 5.09 7.52
CA GLU A 133 -7.56 5.37 7.73
C GLU A 133 -7.09 6.36 6.66
N ILE A 134 -6.44 7.44 7.07
CA ILE A 134 -5.98 8.49 6.18
C ILE A 134 -4.46 8.56 6.21
N ILE A 135 -3.83 8.39 5.04
CA ILE A 135 -2.40 8.53 4.84
C ILE A 135 -2.14 9.79 4.01
N ILE A 136 -1.33 10.69 4.55
CA ILE A 136 -0.83 11.84 3.79
C ILE A 136 0.48 11.43 3.12
N VAL A 137 0.53 11.59 1.82
CA VAL A 137 1.71 11.42 0.98
C VAL A 137 2.20 12.80 0.60
N THR A 138 3.42 13.14 0.98
CA THR A 138 4.08 14.39 0.58
C THR A 138 5.27 14.06 -0.32
N ILE A 139 5.21 14.44 -1.58
CA ILE A 139 6.32 14.30 -2.51
C ILE A 139 7.33 15.40 -2.21
N ILE A 140 8.57 15.02 -1.94
CA ILE A 140 9.68 15.94 -1.64
C ILE A 140 10.48 16.22 -2.90
N ASP A 141 10.74 15.18 -3.69
CA ASP A 141 11.49 15.27 -4.94
C ASP A 141 11.01 14.16 -5.90
N ARG A 142 10.60 14.56 -7.12
CA ARG A 142 10.08 13.64 -8.13
C ARG A 142 11.17 12.80 -8.78
N ASP A 143 12.36 13.38 -8.91
CA ASP A 143 13.51 12.82 -9.62
C ASP A 143 14.72 12.60 -8.68
N PHE A 144 14.45 12.22 -7.43
CA PHE A 144 15.46 12.07 -6.36
C PHE A 144 16.55 11.06 -6.72
N ALA A 145 16.19 9.97 -7.38
CA ALA A 145 17.11 8.92 -7.78
C ALA A 145 16.72 8.31 -9.11
N GLN A 146 17.66 7.58 -9.72
CA GLN A 146 17.35 6.78 -10.88
C GLN A 146 16.43 5.62 -10.45
N GLY A 147 15.17 5.67 -10.87
CA GLY A 147 14.20 4.62 -10.60
C GLY A 147 14.63 3.26 -11.20
N ARG A 148 13.99 2.20 -10.78
CA ARG A 148 14.23 0.87 -11.33
C ARG A 148 13.55 0.73 -12.69
N SER A 149 14.28 0.26 -13.69
CA SER A 149 13.69 -0.12 -14.96
C SER A 149 12.66 -1.24 -14.73
N PHE A 150 11.46 -1.05 -15.25
CA PHE A 150 10.40 -2.04 -15.18
C PHE A 150 10.04 -2.48 -16.60
N GLU A 151 10.36 -3.72 -16.93
CA GLU A 151 9.88 -4.34 -18.15
C GLU A 151 8.57 -5.08 -17.84
N LEU A 152 7.49 -4.68 -18.50
CA LEU A 152 6.28 -5.48 -18.61
C LEU A 152 6.67 -6.70 -19.42
N GLY A 153 7.12 -7.77 -18.76
CA GLY A 153 7.70 -8.95 -19.39
C GLY A 153 6.90 -9.47 -20.59
N ALA A 154 7.64 -9.91 -21.54
CA ALA A 154 7.12 -10.58 -22.74
C ALA A 154 6.34 -11.84 -22.42
#